data_461dd5ac666b95e5db4eedd914c1e4b1
#
_entry.id   461dd5ac666b95e5db4eedd914c1e4b1
#
_cell.length_a   1.000
_cell.length_b   1.000
_cell.length_c   1.000
_cell.angle_alpha   90.00
_cell.angle_beta   90.00
_cell.angle_gamma   90.00
#
_symmetry.space_group_name_H-M   'P 1'
#
loop_
_entity.id
_entity.type
_entity.pdbx_description
1 polymer ?
#
loop_
_entity_poly.entity_id
_entity_poly.type
_entity_poly.pdbx_seq_one_letter_code
_entity_poly.pdbx_strand_id
1 'polypeptide(L)'
;KYVFGQPADSVGGKITLPPWLKQRIDSTILKWFTGDPVRFGFPKPDYRMYESHPVVNSLILYHIGHGDVGVRADIARLDGRTVYFKDGRSGEYDLILTATGYKLHFPFIDHALLNWQGMAPRLYLNIFAPRFHRLAVLGMVEASGLGWQG
;
A
#
# COMPACT_ATOMS: atom_id res chain seq x y z
N LYS A 1 4.49 -9.89 12.30
CA LYS A 1 5.28 -9.41 13.46
C LYS A 1 4.60 -9.82 14.74
N TYR A 2 5.40 -10.11 15.78
CA TYR A 2 4.92 -10.51 17.09
C TYR A 2 5.16 -9.38 18.09
N VAL A 3 4.18 -9.15 18.95
CA VAL A 3 4.27 -8.23 20.08
C VAL A 3 4.07 -9.08 21.35
N PHE A 4 5.07 -9.13 22.22
CA PHE A 4 5.09 -9.99 23.40
C PHE A 4 4.78 -11.48 23.09
N GLY A 5 5.32 -12.00 21.99
CA GLY A 5 5.12 -13.40 21.59
C GLY A 5 3.77 -13.73 20.94
N GLN A 6 2.89 -12.74 20.77
CA GLN A 6 1.60 -12.89 20.08
C GLN A 6 1.58 -12.12 18.75
N PRO A 7 0.85 -12.61 17.72
CA PRO A 7 0.67 -11.89 16.48
C PRO A 7 0.08 -10.49 16.76
N ALA A 8 0.66 -9.46 16.13
CA ALA A 8 0.27 -8.07 16.38
C ALA A 8 -1.23 -7.81 16.11
N ASP A 9 -1.80 -8.52 15.14
CA ASP A 9 -3.21 -8.43 14.74
C ASP A 9 -4.14 -8.96 15.85
N SER A 10 -3.74 -10.03 16.53
CA SER A 10 -4.54 -10.62 17.63
C SER A 10 -4.53 -9.74 18.88
N VAL A 11 -3.44 -9.01 19.12
CA VAL A 11 -3.35 -8.04 20.22
C VAL A 11 -4.16 -6.79 19.89
N GLY A 12 -4.03 -6.26 18.67
CA GLY A 12 -4.78 -5.08 18.22
C GLY A 12 -6.27 -5.27 18.06
N GLY A 13 -6.72 -6.51 17.77
CA GLY A 13 -8.14 -6.84 17.62
C GLY A 13 -8.93 -6.94 18.93
N LYS A 14 -8.25 -7.12 20.07
CA LYS A 14 -8.88 -7.24 21.39
C LYS A 14 -9.26 -5.89 22.02
N ILE A 15 -8.72 -4.79 21.52
CA ILE A 15 -8.92 -3.46 22.08
C ILE A 15 -10.00 -2.74 21.28
N THR A 16 -11.20 -2.65 21.81
CA THR A 16 -12.32 -1.89 21.24
C THR A 16 -12.23 -0.42 21.64
N LEU A 17 -11.56 0.38 20.82
CA LEU A 17 -11.49 1.84 20.99
C LEU A 17 -12.15 2.52 19.79
N PRO A 18 -12.66 3.76 19.95
CA PRO A 18 -13.08 4.56 18.80
C PRO A 18 -11.98 4.64 17.75
N PRO A 19 -12.32 4.53 16.44
CA PRO A 19 -11.31 4.42 15.37
C PRO A 19 -10.26 5.54 15.38
N TRP A 20 -10.67 6.78 15.65
CA TRP A 20 -9.77 7.94 15.69
C TRP A 20 -8.74 7.86 16.84
N LEU A 21 -9.15 7.32 17.99
CA LEU A 21 -8.27 7.17 19.16
C LEU A 21 -7.30 6.02 18.94
N LYS A 22 -7.81 4.90 18.41
CA LYS A 22 -6.99 3.75 18.03
C LYS A 22 -5.93 4.14 17.01
N GLN A 23 -6.28 4.87 15.97
CA GLN A 23 -5.33 5.36 14.96
C GLN A 23 -4.18 6.17 15.57
N ARG A 24 -4.49 7.07 16.51
CA ARG A 24 -3.47 7.90 17.17
C ARG A 24 -2.55 7.08 18.06
N ILE A 25 -3.10 6.17 18.85
CA ILE A 25 -2.32 5.31 19.75
C ILE A 25 -1.44 4.39 18.93
N ASP A 26 -1.99 3.66 17.97
CA ASP A 26 -1.26 2.69 17.17
C ASP A 26 -0.18 3.36 16.32
N SER A 27 -0.45 4.55 15.75
CA SER A 27 0.56 5.29 15.00
C SER A 27 1.72 5.78 15.87
N THR A 28 1.44 6.18 17.11
CA THR A 28 2.47 6.62 18.06
C THR A 28 3.31 5.44 18.52
N ILE A 29 2.69 4.34 18.87
CA ILE A 29 3.36 3.10 19.27
C ILE A 29 4.22 2.58 18.11
N LEU A 30 3.68 2.55 16.89
CA LEU A 30 4.42 2.11 15.73
C LEU A 30 5.67 2.95 15.48
N LYS A 31 5.53 4.28 15.51
CA LYS A 31 6.66 5.20 15.35
C LYS A 31 7.74 5.01 16.42
N TRP A 32 7.34 4.69 17.64
CA TRP A 32 8.25 4.45 18.74
C TRP A 32 9.06 3.15 18.56
N PHE A 33 8.39 2.09 18.08
CA PHE A 33 9.04 0.79 17.88
C PHE A 33 9.79 0.63 16.56
N THR A 34 9.34 1.30 15.48
CA THR A 34 9.92 1.14 14.14
C THR A 34 10.69 2.36 13.66
N GLY A 35 10.63 3.47 14.38
CA GLY A 35 11.11 4.77 13.94
C GLY A 35 10.11 5.52 13.06
N ASP A 36 10.31 6.83 12.91
CA ASP A 36 9.51 7.65 11.99
C ASP A 36 10.14 7.62 10.59
N PRO A 37 9.46 7.06 9.56
CA PRO A 37 9.99 7.00 8.20
C PRO A 37 10.39 8.38 7.63
N VAL A 38 9.74 9.46 8.06
CA VAL A 38 10.08 10.82 7.63
C VAL A 38 11.51 11.21 7.99
N ARG A 39 12.03 10.73 9.11
CA ARG A 39 13.43 10.94 9.51
C ARG A 39 14.44 10.24 8.59
N PHE A 40 13.99 9.26 7.84
CA PHE A 40 14.78 8.51 6.87
C PHE A 40 14.63 9.04 5.44
N GLY A 41 13.98 10.21 5.28
CA GLY A 41 13.80 10.86 3.98
C GLY A 41 12.53 10.52 3.22
N PHE A 42 11.64 9.69 3.78
CA PHE A 42 10.34 9.45 3.16
C PHE A 42 9.45 10.69 3.23
N PRO A 43 8.61 10.93 2.23
CA PRO A 43 7.60 11.98 2.30
C PRO A 43 6.64 11.71 3.46
N LYS A 44 6.10 12.77 4.05
CA LYS A 44 5.04 12.62 5.05
C LYS A 44 3.81 12.02 4.39
N PRO A 45 3.24 10.92 4.95
CA PRO A 45 2.03 10.33 4.43
C PRO A 45 0.87 11.34 4.44
N ASP A 46 0.08 11.36 3.37
CA ASP A 46 -1.15 12.15 3.22
C ASP A 46 -2.40 11.40 3.71
N TYR A 47 -2.22 10.17 4.18
CA TYR A 47 -3.26 9.29 4.73
C TYR A 47 -2.95 8.88 6.17
N ARG A 48 -3.99 8.48 6.89
CA ARG A 48 -3.86 7.99 8.26
C ARG A 48 -3.67 6.48 8.29
N MET A 49 -3.22 5.97 9.43
CA MET A 49 -3.13 4.54 9.67
C MET A 49 -4.49 3.86 9.44
N TYR A 50 -4.51 2.72 8.76
CA TYR A 50 -5.69 1.95 8.33
C TYR A 50 -6.50 2.54 7.15
N GLU A 51 -6.15 3.70 6.62
CA GLU A 51 -6.76 4.23 5.40
C GLU A 51 -6.10 3.68 4.13
N SER A 52 -4.91 3.10 4.27
CA SER A 52 -4.19 2.40 3.21
C SER A 52 -3.67 1.06 3.70
N HIS A 53 -3.43 0.15 2.77
CA HIS A 53 -2.90 -1.17 3.08
C HIS A 53 -1.49 -1.07 3.68
N PRO A 54 -1.22 -1.66 4.85
CA PRO A 54 0.10 -1.56 5.45
C PRO A 54 1.10 -2.41 4.67
N VAL A 55 2.17 -1.78 4.22
CA VAL A 55 3.33 -2.52 3.68
C VAL A 55 4.14 -3.07 4.84
N VAL A 56 4.13 -4.39 4.99
CA VAL A 56 4.92 -5.07 6.02
C VAL A 56 6.36 -5.24 5.53
N ASN A 57 7.16 -4.20 5.67
CA ASN A 57 8.59 -4.26 5.42
C ASN A 57 9.36 -3.76 6.64
N SER A 58 10.17 -4.63 7.24
CA SER A 58 10.96 -4.29 8.43
C SER A 58 12.43 -3.98 8.13
N LEU A 59 12.89 -4.26 6.92
CA LEU A 59 14.30 -4.12 6.55
C LEU A 59 14.61 -2.82 5.82
N ILE A 60 13.63 -2.16 5.23
CA ILE A 60 13.87 -0.95 4.43
C ILE A 60 14.54 0.16 5.24
N LEU A 61 14.08 0.42 6.47
CA LEU A 61 14.66 1.44 7.34
C LEU A 61 16.08 1.06 7.78
N TYR A 62 16.34 -0.23 7.97
CA TYR A 62 17.68 -0.74 8.26
C TYR A 62 18.63 -0.41 7.10
N HIS A 63 18.29 -0.79 5.87
CA HIS A 63 19.13 -0.55 4.69
C HIS A 63 19.32 0.94 4.39
N ILE A 64 18.31 1.77 4.61
CA ILE A 64 18.44 3.23 4.47
C ILE A 64 19.39 3.78 5.55
N GLY A 65 19.25 3.32 6.80
CA GLY A 65 20.12 3.73 7.90
C GLY A 65 21.59 3.35 7.71
N HIS A 66 21.88 2.29 6.97
CA HIS A 66 23.24 1.85 6.62
C HIS A 66 23.76 2.45 5.31
N GLY A 67 22.92 3.18 4.57
CA GLY A 67 23.32 3.79 3.30
C GLY A 67 23.23 2.88 2.07
N ASP A 68 22.74 1.65 2.23
CA ASP A 68 22.56 0.72 1.12
C ASP A 68 21.44 1.16 0.16
N VAL A 69 20.46 1.90 0.67
CA VAL A 69 19.31 2.41 -0.07
C VAL A 69 19.15 3.91 0.19
N GLY A 70 19.06 4.68 -0.88
CA GLY A 70 18.78 6.11 -0.80
C GLY A 70 17.34 6.45 -1.17
N VAL A 71 16.70 7.29 -0.36
CA VAL A 71 15.37 7.82 -0.70
C VAL A 71 15.52 9.03 -1.63
N ARG A 72 14.70 9.11 -2.65
CA ARG A 72 14.63 10.20 -3.63
C ARG A 72 13.20 10.71 -3.76
N ALA A 73 13.06 11.95 -4.19
CA ALA A 73 11.76 12.49 -4.59
C ALA A 73 11.24 11.80 -5.86
N ASP A 74 10.01 12.10 -6.24
CA ASP A 74 9.42 11.61 -7.49
C ASP A 74 10.29 11.94 -8.71
N ILE A 75 10.25 11.06 -9.71
CA ILE A 75 10.90 11.27 -10.99
C ILE A 75 10.19 12.41 -11.72
N ALA A 76 10.95 13.40 -12.14
CA ALA A 76 10.47 14.49 -12.97
C ALA A 76 10.66 14.22 -14.47
N ARG A 77 11.82 13.63 -14.84
CA ARG A 77 12.19 13.38 -16.24
C ARG A 77 13.23 12.26 -16.31
N LEU A 78 13.21 11.52 -17.39
CA LEU A 78 14.23 10.54 -17.77
C LEU A 78 14.95 11.05 -19.03
N ASP A 79 16.26 10.90 -19.06
CA ASP A 79 17.09 11.29 -20.21
C ASP A 79 18.27 10.34 -20.33
N GLY A 80 18.19 9.39 -21.25
CA GLY A 80 19.15 8.31 -21.37
C GLY A 80 19.25 7.51 -20.07
N ARG A 81 20.43 7.51 -19.44
CA ARG A 81 20.68 6.87 -18.15
C ARG A 81 20.48 7.81 -16.95
N THR A 82 20.19 9.08 -17.21
CA THR A 82 20.04 10.09 -16.16
C THR A 82 18.58 10.23 -15.74
N VAL A 83 18.35 10.13 -14.46
CA VAL A 83 17.04 10.37 -13.82
C VAL A 83 17.09 11.73 -13.13
N TYR A 84 16.15 12.59 -13.45
CA TYR A 84 15.95 13.89 -12.79
C TYR A 84 14.77 13.79 -11.83
N PHE A 85 14.96 14.25 -10.61
CA PHE A 85 13.93 14.21 -9.56
C PHE A 85 13.26 15.56 -9.38
N LYS A 86 12.05 15.57 -8.83
CA LYS A 86 11.27 16.80 -8.58
C LYS A 86 11.92 17.75 -7.57
N ASP A 87 12.86 17.26 -6.75
CA ASP A 87 13.63 18.07 -5.80
C ASP A 87 14.87 18.74 -6.43
N GLY A 88 15.05 18.65 -7.75
CA GLY A 88 16.15 19.21 -8.49
C GLY A 88 17.43 18.37 -8.52
N ARG A 89 17.46 17.24 -7.82
CA ARG A 89 18.59 16.29 -7.88
C ARG A 89 18.53 15.46 -9.17
N SER A 90 19.67 14.89 -9.52
CA SER A 90 19.76 13.90 -10.62
C SER A 90 20.76 12.80 -10.25
N GLY A 91 20.70 11.70 -10.99
CA GLY A 91 21.63 10.60 -10.84
C GLY A 91 21.57 9.68 -12.06
N GLU A 92 22.65 8.93 -12.28
CA GLU A 92 22.71 7.92 -13.33
C GLU A 92 22.31 6.56 -12.75
N TYR A 93 21.53 5.81 -13.51
CA TYR A 93 21.02 4.50 -13.12
C TYR A 93 21.09 3.52 -14.28
N ASP A 94 21.45 2.29 -13.98
CA ASP A 94 21.54 1.21 -14.96
C ASP A 94 20.20 0.51 -15.16
N LEU A 95 19.35 0.50 -14.13
CA LEU A 95 18.06 -0.16 -14.13
C LEU A 95 17.02 0.67 -13.38
N ILE A 96 15.85 0.78 -13.96
CA ILE A 96 14.66 1.36 -13.32
C ILE A 96 13.61 0.26 -13.22
N LEU A 97 13.26 -0.13 -12.00
CA LEU A 97 12.19 -1.09 -11.72
C LEU A 97 10.93 -0.36 -11.31
N THR A 98 9.88 -0.45 -12.13
CA THR A 98 8.58 0.13 -11.82
C THR A 98 7.74 -0.84 -10.97
N ALA A 99 7.41 -0.42 -9.75
CA ALA A 99 6.56 -1.17 -8.81
C ALA A 99 5.31 -0.35 -8.45
N THR A 100 4.64 0.19 -9.47
CA THR A 100 3.53 1.16 -9.34
C THR A 100 2.15 0.51 -9.21
N GLY A 101 2.10 -0.81 -8.97
CA GLY A 101 0.86 -1.58 -8.88
C GLY A 101 0.36 -2.08 -10.24
N TYR A 102 -0.88 -2.54 -10.25
CA TYR A 102 -1.49 -3.19 -11.41
C TYR A 102 -2.77 -2.47 -11.83
N LYS A 103 -3.04 -2.52 -13.13
CA LYS A 103 -4.36 -2.17 -13.67
C LYS A 103 -5.21 -3.43 -13.71
N LEU A 104 -6.44 -3.35 -13.22
CA LEU A 104 -7.41 -4.41 -13.42
C LEU A 104 -7.70 -4.55 -14.92
N HIS A 105 -7.60 -5.78 -15.41
CA HIS A 105 -7.87 -6.08 -16.80
C HIS A 105 -8.45 -7.50 -16.93
N PHE A 106 -9.62 -7.62 -17.47
CA PHE A 106 -10.31 -8.88 -17.74
C PHE A 106 -10.54 -9.02 -19.25
N PRO A 107 -9.53 -9.51 -20.02
CA PRO A 107 -9.62 -9.54 -21.48
C PRO A 107 -10.64 -10.54 -22.02
N PHE A 108 -11.11 -11.45 -21.17
CA PHE A 108 -12.02 -12.54 -21.51
C PHE A 108 -13.51 -12.21 -21.28
N ILE A 109 -13.83 -11.01 -20.80
CA ILE A 109 -15.20 -10.58 -20.50
C ILE A 109 -15.40 -9.12 -20.89
N ASP A 110 -16.60 -8.81 -21.42
CA ASP A 110 -16.95 -7.44 -21.73
C ASP A 110 -17.10 -6.59 -20.45
N HIS A 111 -16.45 -5.46 -20.39
CA HIS A 111 -16.51 -4.51 -19.28
C HIS A 111 -17.94 -4.03 -18.98
N ALA A 112 -18.81 -3.98 -19.99
CA ALA A 112 -20.21 -3.60 -19.82
C ALA A 112 -20.99 -4.58 -18.90
N LEU A 113 -20.62 -5.86 -18.90
CA LEU A 113 -21.21 -6.88 -18.05
C LEU A 113 -20.85 -6.68 -16.56
N LEU A 114 -19.71 -6.07 -16.29
CA LEU A 114 -19.19 -5.83 -14.96
C LEU A 114 -19.48 -4.42 -14.43
N ASN A 115 -20.30 -3.63 -15.10
CA ASN A 115 -20.62 -2.26 -14.70
C ASN A 115 -19.34 -1.42 -14.45
N TRP A 116 -18.42 -1.47 -15.41
CA TRP A 116 -17.11 -0.82 -15.29
C TRP A 116 -17.22 0.69 -15.21
N GLN A 117 -16.59 1.33 -14.21
CA GLN A 117 -16.58 2.77 -14.04
C GLN A 117 -15.16 3.24 -13.70
N GLY A 118 -14.57 4.01 -14.61
CA GLY A 118 -13.18 4.45 -14.44
C GLY A 118 -12.19 3.29 -14.52
N MET A 119 -11.46 3.01 -13.47
CA MET A 119 -10.38 2.01 -13.45
C MET A 119 -10.80 0.65 -12.87
N ALA A 120 -12.04 0.49 -12.42
CA ALA A 120 -12.51 -0.73 -11.76
C ALA A 120 -14.00 -1.00 -12.00
N PRO A 121 -14.43 -2.26 -11.90
CA PRO A 121 -15.85 -2.60 -11.93
C PRO A 121 -16.55 -2.14 -10.65
N ARG A 122 -17.80 -1.64 -10.78
CA ARG A 122 -18.68 -1.29 -9.67
C ARG A 122 -19.61 -2.44 -9.36
N LEU A 123 -19.18 -3.33 -8.48
CA LEU A 123 -19.90 -4.54 -8.10
C LEU A 123 -20.63 -4.35 -6.76
N TYR A 124 -21.74 -5.07 -6.58
CA TYR A 124 -22.39 -5.17 -5.29
C TYR A 124 -21.53 -6.02 -4.35
N LEU A 125 -21.22 -5.50 -3.17
CA LEU A 125 -20.27 -6.09 -2.20
C LEU A 125 -18.88 -6.37 -2.80
N ASN A 126 -18.46 -5.67 -3.86
CA ASN A 126 -17.25 -5.94 -4.63
C ASN A 126 -17.15 -7.35 -5.23
N ILE A 127 -18.26 -8.06 -5.35
CA ILE A 127 -18.35 -9.44 -5.84
C ILE A 127 -19.35 -9.57 -6.99
N PHE A 128 -20.58 -9.10 -6.81
CA PHE A 128 -21.68 -9.43 -7.69
C PHE A 128 -21.93 -8.36 -8.75
N ALA A 129 -22.07 -8.77 -10.02
CA ALA A 129 -22.44 -7.87 -11.10
C ALA A 129 -23.91 -7.41 -10.93
N PRO A 130 -24.20 -6.09 -10.88
CA PRO A 130 -25.52 -5.59 -10.54
C PRO A 130 -26.65 -6.00 -11.50
N ARG A 131 -26.29 -6.24 -12.77
CA ARG A 131 -27.25 -6.58 -13.84
C ARG A 131 -27.31 -8.06 -14.18
N PHE A 132 -26.37 -8.87 -13.66
CA PHE A 132 -26.21 -10.27 -14.05
C PHE A 132 -26.10 -11.14 -12.80
N HIS A 133 -27.22 -11.68 -12.34
CA HIS A 133 -27.31 -12.45 -11.10
C HIS A 133 -26.48 -13.74 -11.05
N ARG A 134 -25.96 -14.19 -12.20
CA ARG A 134 -25.13 -15.39 -12.32
C ARG A 134 -23.66 -15.07 -12.53
N LEU A 135 -23.28 -13.80 -12.45
CA LEU A 135 -21.89 -13.34 -12.64
C LEU A 135 -21.34 -12.78 -11.34
N ALA A 136 -20.25 -13.36 -10.89
CA ALA A 136 -19.50 -12.91 -9.73
C ALA A 136 -18.01 -12.79 -10.07
N VAL A 137 -17.34 -11.83 -9.44
CA VAL A 137 -15.88 -11.61 -9.56
C VAL A 137 -15.25 -11.92 -8.21
N LEU A 138 -14.28 -12.82 -8.20
CA LEU A 138 -13.54 -13.18 -7.00
C LEU A 138 -12.24 -12.36 -6.91
N GLY A 139 -11.76 -12.12 -5.70
CA GLY A 139 -10.48 -11.42 -5.46
C GLY A 139 -10.58 -9.88 -5.39
N MET A 140 -11.79 -9.30 -5.47
CA MET A 140 -11.99 -7.85 -5.39
C MET A 140 -12.24 -7.33 -3.96
N VAL A 141 -12.29 -8.22 -2.98
CA VAL A 141 -12.50 -7.85 -1.57
C VAL A 141 -11.15 -7.79 -0.88
N GLU A 142 -10.79 -6.62 -0.39
CA GLU A 142 -9.61 -6.45 0.46
C GLU A 142 -9.91 -6.91 1.88
N ALA A 143 -9.15 -7.88 2.37
CA ALA A 143 -9.18 -8.28 3.76
C ALA A 143 -8.09 -7.54 4.54
N SER A 144 -8.44 -6.93 5.66
CA SER A 144 -7.49 -6.23 6.54
C SER A 144 -6.64 -7.16 7.42
N GLY A 145 -6.80 -8.47 7.30
CA GLY A 145 -6.07 -9.49 8.05
C GLY A 145 -4.95 -10.15 7.25
N LEU A 146 -3.91 -10.59 7.95
CA LEU A 146 -2.85 -11.42 7.36
C LEU A 146 -3.38 -12.83 7.11
N GLY A 147 -3.60 -13.14 5.85
CA GLY A 147 -3.95 -14.47 5.42
C GLY A 147 -5.40 -14.60 4.94
N TRP A 148 -5.55 -15.27 3.81
CA TRP A 148 -6.78 -15.55 3.08
C TRP A 148 -7.30 -14.41 2.21
N GLN A 149 -6.50 -14.07 1.25
CA GLN A 149 -6.98 -13.60 -0.03
C GLN A 149 -7.10 -14.84 -0.94
N GLY A 150 -8.17 -15.54 -0.78
CA GLY A 150 -8.50 -16.68 -1.61
C GLY A 150 -9.73 -16.40 -2.41
#